data_6457a241a804161b8596cdde5a83f17d
#
_entry.id   6457a241a804161b8596cdde5a83f17d
#
_cell.length_a   1.000
_cell.length_b   1.000
_cell.length_c   1.000
_cell.angle_alpha   90.00
_cell.angle_beta   90.00
_cell.angle_gamma   90.00
#
_symmetry.space_group_name_H-M   'P 1'
#
loop_
_entity.id
_entity.type
_entity.pdbx_description
1 polymer ?
#
loop_
_entity_poly.entity_id
_entity_poly.type
_entity_poly.pdbx_seq_one_letter_code
_entity_poly.pdbx_strand_id
1 'polypeptide(L)'
;MSKTIFIIGGAGYVGEMLTHQFSLRDDVDTIIALDKEPQSDFSQSLDKVIYIQANMADETWQAEVAKHNPDTVIHTAWQIRAMYGQADKQWDWNVGGSDKVFAFAFSTPSVQKLIYFSTASSYSARKDNRFSHLFTEEEGFRDDDYIYAKEKKVSEEHLYAKYQEAKQKGQSVPQVTVVRPAAITGPRGRYMRIRFGLQSALQGNLKGGIVNRIVTLLTSFVPATKGWVRQFIHEDDVNDIVMKFTFEAMPWDYNVFNIVPVSEPVFAPDMATAVGKKVLPIQPWMARFAFWFFWHTTRGRIPTCPSSWRFYSYPLLMSGEKLAK
;
A
#
# COMPACT_ATOMS: atom_id res chain seq x y z
N MET A 1 0.24 -17.11 -25.21
CA MET A 1 1.66 -16.80 -24.96
C MET A 1 1.85 -16.74 -23.47
N SER A 2 2.91 -17.35 -23.00
CA SER A 2 3.26 -17.32 -21.59
C SER A 2 3.77 -15.95 -21.16
N LYS A 3 3.59 -15.58 -19.90
CA LYS A 3 3.86 -14.24 -19.39
C LYS A 3 5.14 -14.17 -18.56
N THR A 4 5.84 -13.05 -18.67
CA THR A 4 6.92 -12.65 -17.79
C THR A 4 6.47 -11.45 -16.96
N ILE A 5 6.36 -11.61 -15.65
CA ILE A 5 5.82 -10.62 -14.74
C ILE A 5 6.92 -10.02 -13.89
N PHE A 6 7.01 -8.71 -13.85
CA PHE A 6 7.95 -7.98 -13.00
C PHE A 6 7.22 -7.36 -11.82
N ILE A 7 7.57 -7.77 -10.60
CA ILE A 7 6.97 -7.31 -9.33
C ILE A 7 8.00 -6.50 -8.54
N ILE A 8 7.73 -5.22 -8.34
CA ILE A 8 8.52 -4.35 -7.46
C ILE A 8 7.88 -4.37 -6.07
N GLY A 9 8.67 -4.70 -5.06
CA GLY A 9 8.20 -4.97 -3.70
C GLY A 9 7.98 -6.46 -3.44
N GLY A 10 8.76 -7.32 -4.09
CA GLY A 10 8.62 -8.78 -4.07
C GLY A 10 8.77 -9.45 -2.71
N ALA A 11 9.49 -8.83 -1.75
CA ALA A 11 9.57 -9.28 -0.36
C ALA A 11 8.53 -8.62 0.57
N GLY A 12 7.70 -7.72 0.02
CA GLY A 12 6.59 -7.10 0.75
C GLY A 12 5.37 -8.02 0.80
N TYR A 13 4.43 -7.70 1.70
CA TYR A 13 3.21 -8.50 1.91
C TYR A 13 2.44 -8.79 0.62
N VAL A 14 2.09 -7.74 -0.14
CA VAL A 14 1.33 -7.88 -1.39
C VAL A 14 2.19 -8.53 -2.48
N GLY A 15 3.46 -8.10 -2.60
CA GLY A 15 4.36 -8.67 -3.62
C GLY A 15 4.60 -10.15 -3.44
N GLU A 16 4.80 -10.63 -2.20
CA GLU A 16 4.99 -12.04 -1.91
C GLU A 16 3.72 -12.87 -2.18
N MET A 17 2.54 -12.34 -1.83
CA MET A 17 1.26 -12.98 -2.16
C MET A 17 1.07 -13.14 -3.68
N LEU A 18 1.32 -12.06 -4.42
CA LEU A 18 1.19 -12.09 -5.88
C LEU A 18 2.22 -13.02 -6.52
N THR A 19 3.47 -13.00 -6.06
CA THR A 19 4.52 -13.91 -6.52
C THR A 19 4.09 -15.36 -6.37
N HIS A 20 3.51 -15.72 -5.20
CA HIS A 20 2.95 -17.07 -5.00
C HIS A 20 1.83 -17.38 -5.98
N GLN A 21 0.84 -16.52 -6.11
CA GLN A 21 -0.32 -16.79 -6.98
C GLN A 21 0.10 -16.92 -8.46
N PHE A 22 1.01 -16.07 -8.93
CA PHE A 22 1.54 -16.18 -10.29
C PHE A 22 2.37 -17.45 -10.50
N SER A 23 3.10 -17.93 -9.49
CA SER A 23 3.91 -19.15 -9.62
C SER A 23 3.08 -20.41 -9.84
N LEU A 24 1.81 -20.42 -9.40
CA LEU A 24 0.87 -21.52 -9.57
C LEU A 24 0.25 -21.62 -10.97
N ARG A 25 0.49 -20.62 -11.84
CA ARG A 25 -0.14 -20.57 -13.17
C ARG A 25 0.77 -21.16 -14.24
N ASP A 26 0.20 -21.96 -15.11
CA ASP A 26 0.91 -22.57 -16.25
C ASP A 26 1.21 -21.57 -17.38
N ASP A 27 0.45 -20.44 -17.43
CA ASP A 27 0.63 -19.37 -18.43
C ASP A 27 1.56 -18.25 -17.93
N VAL A 28 2.31 -18.50 -16.84
CA VAL A 28 3.40 -17.64 -16.33
C VAL A 28 4.70 -18.45 -16.35
N ASP A 29 5.69 -18.00 -17.14
CA ASP A 29 7.00 -18.64 -17.20
C ASP A 29 7.97 -18.08 -16.18
N THR A 30 7.99 -16.76 -16.03
CA THR A 30 8.99 -16.09 -15.21
C THR A 30 8.35 -14.99 -14.38
N ILE A 31 8.76 -14.92 -13.12
CA ILE A 31 8.42 -13.86 -12.19
C ILE A 31 9.71 -13.20 -11.74
N ILE A 32 9.91 -11.95 -12.10
CA ILE A 32 11.04 -11.16 -11.63
C ILE A 32 10.57 -10.42 -10.39
N ALA A 33 11.14 -10.70 -9.24
CA ALA A 33 10.80 -10.07 -7.98
C ALA A 33 11.95 -9.16 -7.52
N LEU A 34 11.69 -7.86 -7.42
CA LEU A 34 12.67 -6.88 -6.94
C LEU A 34 12.27 -6.33 -5.58
N ASP A 35 13.20 -6.34 -4.63
CA ASP A 35 13.06 -5.67 -3.34
C ASP A 35 14.43 -5.31 -2.77
N LYS A 36 14.50 -4.29 -1.91
CA LYS A 36 15.71 -3.95 -1.14
C LYS A 36 15.99 -4.94 -0.02
N GLU A 37 14.95 -5.60 0.47
CA GLU A 37 15.04 -6.63 1.51
C GLU A 37 15.53 -7.97 0.91
N PRO A 38 16.14 -8.87 1.69
CA PRO A 38 16.53 -10.18 1.20
C PRO A 38 15.30 -11.01 0.83
N GLN A 39 15.50 -11.93 -0.13
CA GLN A 39 14.48 -12.91 -0.54
C GLN A 39 14.04 -13.76 0.66
N SER A 40 12.73 -13.98 0.80
CA SER A 40 12.19 -14.87 1.83
C SER A 40 12.45 -16.34 1.49
N ASP A 41 12.56 -17.19 2.52
CA ASP A 41 12.73 -18.65 2.34
C ASP A 41 11.59 -19.24 1.49
N PHE A 42 10.38 -18.69 1.65
CA PHE A 42 9.24 -19.11 0.87
C PHE A 42 9.41 -18.78 -0.62
N SER A 43 9.79 -17.55 -0.95
CA SER A 43 10.03 -17.15 -2.36
C SER A 43 11.21 -17.90 -2.99
N GLN A 44 12.20 -18.31 -2.20
CA GLN A 44 13.32 -19.14 -2.68
C GLN A 44 12.90 -20.54 -3.14
N SER A 45 11.78 -21.04 -2.62
CA SER A 45 11.26 -22.37 -2.99
C SER A 45 10.46 -22.37 -4.30
N LEU A 46 10.28 -21.23 -4.97
CA LEU A 46 9.49 -21.09 -6.17
C LEU A 46 10.37 -21.07 -7.43
N ASP A 47 10.31 -22.10 -8.24
CA ASP A 47 11.18 -22.31 -9.41
C ASP A 47 11.10 -21.23 -10.49
N LYS A 48 9.94 -20.53 -10.60
CA LYS A 48 9.71 -19.47 -11.62
C LYS A 48 10.25 -18.10 -11.21
N VAL A 49 10.82 -17.97 -9.98
CA VAL A 49 11.17 -16.67 -9.41
C VAL A 49 12.64 -16.33 -9.63
N ILE A 50 12.89 -15.23 -10.31
CA ILE A 50 14.18 -14.56 -10.38
C ILE A 50 14.14 -13.40 -9.38
N TYR A 51 14.96 -13.46 -8.34
CA TYR A 51 14.99 -12.44 -7.31
C TYR A 51 16.14 -11.47 -7.52
N ILE A 52 15.85 -10.17 -7.53
CA ILE A 52 16.84 -9.09 -7.65
C ILE A 52 16.79 -8.28 -6.36
N GLN A 53 17.84 -8.40 -5.54
CA GLN A 53 17.95 -7.59 -4.33
C GLN A 53 18.53 -6.21 -4.66
N ALA A 54 17.65 -5.22 -4.82
CA ALA A 54 18.04 -3.83 -5.10
C ALA A 54 16.97 -2.86 -4.59
N ASN A 55 17.36 -1.62 -4.32
CA ASN A 55 16.39 -0.56 -4.08
C ASN A 55 15.85 -0.06 -5.43
N MET A 56 14.53 0.10 -5.55
CA MET A 56 13.92 0.64 -6.76
C MET A 56 14.39 2.06 -7.11
N ALA A 57 14.91 2.81 -6.11
CA ALA A 57 15.52 4.12 -6.33
C ALA A 57 16.93 4.06 -6.93
N ASP A 58 17.57 2.88 -7.00
CA ASP A 58 18.85 2.69 -7.67
C ASP A 58 18.66 2.62 -9.20
N GLU A 59 19.77 2.73 -9.95
CA GLU A 59 19.76 2.62 -11.42
C GLU A 59 20.33 1.28 -11.93
N THR A 60 20.60 0.36 -11.01
CA THR A 60 21.34 -0.88 -11.31
C THR A 60 20.46 -2.01 -11.81
N TRP A 61 19.17 -2.01 -11.51
CA TRP A 61 18.27 -3.13 -11.77
C TRP A 61 17.64 -3.13 -13.18
N GLN A 62 17.52 -1.94 -13.82
CA GLN A 62 16.76 -1.80 -15.08
C GLN A 62 17.32 -2.68 -16.20
N ALA A 63 18.64 -2.65 -16.38
CA ALA A 63 19.31 -3.42 -17.42
C ALA A 63 19.18 -4.94 -17.18
N GLU A 64 19.19 -5.37 -15.91
CA GLU A 64 19.02 -6.78 -15.56
C GLU A 64 17.59 -7.25 -15.84
N VAL A 65 16.59 -6.49 -15.39
CA VAL A 65 15.17 -6.81 -15.62
C VAL A 65 14.84 -6.82 -17.13
N ALA A 66 15.40 -5.88 -17.89
CA ALA A 66 15.15 -5.77 -19.33
C ALA A 66 15.57 -7.02 -20.12
N LYS A 67 16.59 -7.77 -19.67
CA LYS A 67 17.03 -9.02 -20.33
C LYS A 67 15.93 -10.10 -20.36
N HIS A 68 15.00 -10.04 -19.42
CA HIS A 68 13.92 -11.01 -19.30
C HIS A 68 12.65 -10.60 -20.08
N ASN A 69 12.64 -9.43 -20.74
CA ASN A 69 11.52 -8.94 -21.54
C ASN A 69 10.16 -9.01 -20.82
N PRO A 70 10.00 -8.39 -19.62
CA PRO A 70 8.74 -8.44 -18.90
C PRO A 70 7.60 -7.83 -19.71
N ASP A 71 6.44 -8.47 -19.73
CA ASP A 71 5.23 -7.95 -20.38
C ASP A 71 4.31 -7.20 -19.43
N THR A 72 4.42 -7.49 -18.13
CA THR A 72 3.61 -6.85 -17.09
C THR A 72 4.49 -6.37 -15.94
N VAL A 73 4.32 -5.13 -15.55
CA VAL A 73 4.98 -4.50 -14.39
C VAL A 73 3.95 -4.27 -13.30
N ILE A 74 4.22 -4.77 -12.08
CA ILE A 74 3.34 -4.59 -10.90
C ILE A 74 4.14 -3.90 -9.81
N HIS A 75 3.77 -2.66 -9.50
CA HIS A 75 4.49 -1.84 -8.54
C HIS A 75 3.77 -1.79 -7.19
N THR A 76 4.25 -2.59 -6.23
CA THR A 76 3.74 -2.68 -4.85
C THR A 76 4.71 -2.11 -3.81
N ALA A 77 5.98 -1.87 -4.19
CA ALA A 77 7.01 -1.41 -3.25
C ALA A 77 6.66 -0.05 -2.66
N TRP A 78 6.82 0.09 -1.35
CA TRP A 78 6.67 1.36 -0.66
C TRP A 78 7.28 1.33 0.75
N GLN A 79 7.99 2.37 1.11
CA GLN A 79 8.37 2.63 2.51
C GLN A 79 7.15 3.26 3.21
N ILE A 80 6.27 2.41 3.75
CA ILE A 80 4.98 2.85 4.35
C ILE A 80 5.18 3.63 5.65
N ARG A 81 6.12 3.17 6.50
CA ARG A 81 6.38 3.81 7.80
C ARG A 81 7.26 5.03 7.59
N ALA A 82 6.80 6.17 8.13
CA ALA A 82 7.60 7.38 8.13
C ALA A 82 8.96 7.13 8.80
N MET A 83 10.02 7.63 8.18
CA MET A 83 11.39 7.51 8.67
C MET A 83 11.73 8.75 9.50
N TYR A 84 11.94 8.56 10.82
CA TYR A 84 12.22 9.67 11.73
C TYR A 84 13.51 10.42 11.33
N GLY A 85 13.37 11.72 11.05
CA GLY A 85 14.49 12.56 10.64
C GLY A 85 15.06 12.29 9.24
N GLN A 86 14.39 11.47 8.40
CA GLN A 86 14.86 11.07 7.08
C GLN A 86 13.75 11.21 6.00
N ALA A 87 13.00 12.29 6.05
CA ALA A 87 11.88 12.50 5.11
C ALA A 87 12.36 12.59 3.65
N ASP A 88 13.48 13.27 3.38
CA ASP A 88 14.05 13.40 2.03
C ASP A 88 14.46 12.04 1.46
N LYS A 89 15.10 11.21 2.29
CA LYS A 89 15.47 9.85 1.89
C LYS A 89 14.24 8.98 1.61
N GLN A 90 13.19 9.13 2.42
CA GLN A 90 11.94 8.42 2.20
C GLN A 90 11.28 8.87 0.90
N TRP A 91 11.28 10.16 0.63
CA TRP A 91 10.79 10.74 -0.62
C TRP A 91 11.54 10.19 -1.84
N ASP A 92 12.87 10.20 -1.78
CA ASP A 92 13.70 9.65 -2.86
C ASP A 92 13.41 8.16 -3.10
N TRP A 93 13.30 7.37 -2.04
CA TRP A 93 12.96 5.96 -2.16
C TRP A 93 11.57 5.73 -2.75
N ASN A 94 10.55 6.46 -2.29
CA ASN A 94 9.17 6.26 -2.67
C ASN A 94 8.84 6.95 -4.01
N VAL A 95 8.99 8.26 -4.07
CA VAL A 95 8.61 9.04 -5.25
C VAL A 95 9.67 8.88 -6.35
N GLY A 96 10.94 9.14 -6.04
CA GLY A 96 12.03 9.00 -7.01
C GLY A 96 12.16 7.57 -7.55
N GLY A 97 12.04 6.57 -6.66
CA GLY A 97 12.02 5.17 -7.08
C GLY A 97 10.83 4.81 -7.96
N SER A 98 9.63 5.30 -7.64
CA SER A 98 8.44 5.11 -8.49
C SER A 98 8.61 5.74 -9.86
N ASP A 99 9.20 6.93 -9.95
CA ASP A 99 9.48 7.60 -11.23
C ASP A 99 10.41 6.76 -12.11
N LYS A 100 11.41 6.08 -11.53
CA LYS A 100 12.29 5.14 -12.25
C LYS A 100 11.52 3.90 -12.73
N VAL A 101 10.63 3.35 -11.91
CA VAL A 101 9.76 2.23 -12.31
C VAL A 101 8.84 2.63 -13.47
N PHE A 102 8.24 3.80 -13.39
CA PHE A 102 7.39 4.32 -14.47
C PHE A 102 8.21 4.58 -15.75
N ALA A 103 9.40 5.17 -15.60
CA ALA A 103 10.30 5.37 -16.74
C ALA A 103 10.65 4.03 -17.41
N PHE A 104 11.01 3.01 -16.64
CA PHE A 104 11.27 1.67 -17.16
C PHE A 104 10.07 1.09 -17.90
N ALA A 105 8.87 1.13 -17.30
CA ALA A 105 7.67 0.57 -17.90
C ALA A 105 7.30 1.24 -19.24
N PHE A 106 7.50 2.56 -19.36
CA PHE A 106 7.20 3.30 -20.59
C PHE A 106 8.30 3.24 -21.64
N SER A 107 9.54 2.91 -21.28
CA SER A 107 10.67 2.82 -22.22
C SER A 107 10.98 1.40 -22.68
N THR A 108 10.41 0.38 -22.05
CA THR A 108 10.67 -1.03 -22.35
C THR A 108 9.60 -1.57 -23.30
N PRO A 109 9.95 -1.87 -24.57
CA PRO A 109 8.97 -2.23 -25.60
C PRO A 109 8.15 -3.49 -25.31
N SER A 110 8.68 -4.42 -24.50
CA SER A 110 7.97 -5.65 -24.11
C SER A 110 6.84 -5.38 -23.10
N VAL A 111 6.90 -4.28 -22.34
CA VAL A 111 5.91 -3.97 -21.30
C VAL A 111 4.60 -3.52 -21.94
N GLN A 112 3.58 -4.32 -21.75
CA GLN A 112 2.22 -4.10 -22.24
C GLN A 112 1.29 -3.57 -21.15
N LYS A 113 1.57 -3.89 -19.86
CA LYS A 113 0.75 -3.53 -18.72
C LYS A 113 1.56 -2.98 -17.55
N LEU A 114 1.04 -1.95 -16.90
CA LEU A 114 1.56 -1.40 -15.66
C LEU A 114 0.43 -1.33 -14.63
N ILE A 115 0.56 -2.07 -13.52
CA ILE A 115 -0.35 -2.02 -12.39
C ILE A 115 0.36 -1.32 -11.24
N TYR A 116 -0.17 -0.17 -10.81
CA TYR A 116 0.41 0.63 -9.73
C TYR A 116 -0.48 0.64 -8.50
N PHE A 117 0.09 0.24 -7.36
CA PHE A 117 -0.60 0.30 -6.06
C PHE A 117 -0.46 1.69 -5.45
N SER A 118 -1.53 2.47 -5.55
CA SER A 118 -1.75 3.72 -4.83
C SER A 118 -2.39 3.43 -3.46
N THR A 119 -3.26 4.30 -2.95
CA THR A 119 -3.89 4.13 -1.63
C THR A 119 -5.16 4.94 -1.47
N ALA A 120 -6.11 4.44 -0.68
CA ALA A 120 -7.24 5.20 -0.15
C ALA A 120 -6.82 6.48 0.60
N SER A 121 -5.65 6.47 1.22
CA SER A 121 -5.17 7.60 2.05
C SER A 121 -5.04 8.90 1.28
N SER A 122 -4.91 8.84 -0.06
CA SER A 122 -4.80 10.03 -0.93
C SER A 122 -6.06 10.90 -0.93
N TYR A 123 -7.22 10.36 -0.55
CA TYR A 123 -8.45 11.16 -0.35
C TYR A 123 -8.45 12.00 0.92
N SER A 124 -7.52 11.76 1.85
CA SER A 124 -7.33 12.46 3.11
C SER A 124 -8.47 12.31 4.13
N ALA A 125 -8.13 11.93 5.35
CA ALA A 125 -9.06 11.88 6.47
C ALA A 125 -9.16 13.26 7.12
N ARG A 126 -10.29 13.97 6.93
CA ARG A 126 -10.52 15.32 7.42
C ARG A 126 -11.76 15.43 8.29
N LYS A 127 -11.81 16.48 9.12
CA LYS A 127 -12.93 16.75 10.03
C LYS A 127 -14.26 16.96 9.30
N ASP A 128 -14.22 17.42 8.06
CA ASP A 128 -15.38 17.65 7.21
C ASP A 128 -15.85 16.39 6.46
N ASN A 129 -15.11 15.28 6.51
CA ASN A 129 -15.57 14.02 5.96
C ASN A 129 -16.80 13.51 6.73
N ARG A 130 -17.74 12.89 6.01
CA ARG A 130 -18.97 12.34 6.55
C ARG A 130 -19.06 10.84 6.30
N PHE A 131 -19.73 10.11 7.18
CA PHE A 131 -19.98 8.68 7.00
C PHE A 131 -20.85 8.36 5.77
N SER A 132 -21.68 9.31 5.34
CA SER A 132 -22.52 9.17 4.16
C SER A 132 -21.81 9.48 2.83
N HIS A 133 -20.55 9.94 2.87
CA HIS A 133 -19.78 10.25 1.67
C HIS A 133 -18.78 9.15 1.38
N LEU A 134 -18.93 8.51 0.22
CA LEU A 134 -18.02 7.52 -0.31
C LEU A 134 -17.23 8.16 -1.45
N PHE A 135 -15.92 8.33 -1.26
CA PHE A 135 -15.04 8.89 -2.28
C PHE A 135 -15.00 8.00 -3.52
N THR A 136 -15.24 8.60 -4.68
CA THR A 136 -15.13 7.95 -5.98
C THR A 136 -13.78 8.24 -6.64
N GLU A 137 -13.44 7.50 -7.68
CA GLU A 137 -12.18 7.66 -8.42
C GLU A 137 -12.09 8.98 -9.18
N GLU A 138 -13.23 9.59 -9.49
CA GLU A 138 -13.36 10.87 -10.18
C GLU A 138 -13.08 12.06 -9.25
N GLU A 139 -13.14 11.84 -7.93
CA GLU A 139 -12.80 12.87 -6.96
C GLU A 139 -11.28 13.02 -6.86
N GLY A 140 -10.83 14.27 -6.98
CA GLY A 140 -9.41 14.61 -6.89
C GLY A 140 -8.82 14.35 -5.49
N PHE A 141 -7.53 14.21 -5.46
CA PHE A 141 -6.79 14.15 -4.21
C PHE A 141 -6.93 15.43 -3.40
N ARG A 142 -6.89 15.28 -2.09
CA ARG A 142 -6.89 16.38 -1.15
C ARG A 142 -5.50 16.54 -0.53
N ASP A 143 -5.10 17.78 -0.24
CA ASP A 143 -3.82 18.03 0.43
C ASP A 143 -3.82 17.42 1.83
N ASP A 144 -2.73 16.76 2.16
CA ASP A 144 -2.52 16.09 3.44
C ASP A 144 -1.09 16.32 3.94
N ASP A 145 -0.97 16.49 5.25
CA ASP A 145 0.33 16.54 5.92
C ASP A 145 0.90 15.12 6.18
N TYR A 146 0.09 14.09 5.93
CA TYR A 146 0.52 12.71 6.11
C TYR A 146 1.45 12.30 4.97
N ILE A 147 2.73 12.15 5.28
CA ILE A 147 3.79 11.93 4.29
C ILE A 147 3.47 10.78 3.33
N TYR A 148 2.96 9.67 3.84
CA TYR A 148 2.58 8.51 3.01
C TYR A 148 1.50 8.85 1.97
N ALA A 149 0.44 9.56 2.39
CA ALA A 149 -0.63 9.98 1.47
C ALA A 149 -0.13 10.99 0.44
N LYS A 150 0.71 11.95 0.88
CA LYS A 150 1.31 12.96 0.01
C LYS A 150 2.23 12.33 -1.04
N GLU A 151 3.11 11.42 -0.64
CA GLU A 151 4.02 10.72 -1.55
C GLU A 151 3.24 9.89 -2.58
N LYS A 152 2.21 9.17 -2.16
CA LYS A 152 1.35 8.38 -3.07
C LYS A 152 0.59 9.26 -4.05
N LYS A 153 0.04 10.39 -3.59
CA LYS A 153 -0.58 11.39 -4.45
C LYS A 153 0.38 11.85 -5.54
N VAL A 154 1.58 12.31 -5.15
CA VAL A 154 2.56 12.84 -6.09
C VAL A 154 3.00 11.77 -7.10
N SER A 155 3.26 10.54 -6.66
CA SER A 155 3.63 9.47 -7.57
C SER A 155 2.51 9.12 -8.56
N GLU A 156 1.25 9.16 -8.15
CA GLU A 156 0.12 8.93 -9.06
C GLU A 156 -0.04 10.09 -10.08
N GLU A 157 0.18 11.33 -9.64
CA GLU A 157 0.19 12.52 -10.50
C GLU A 157 1.34 12.45 -11.53
N HIS A 158 2.55 12.03 -11.11
CA HIS A 158 3.69 11.82 -12.00
C HIS A 158 3.41 10.72 -13.04
N LEU A 159 2.81 9.61 -12.62
CA LEU A 159 2.42 8.52 -13.52
C LEU A 159 1.43 9.02 -14.58
N TYR A 160 0.40 9.76 -14.16
CA TYR A 160 -0.58 10.32 -15.09
C TYR A 160 0.05 11.34 -16.06
N ALA A 161 0.90 12.22 -15.57
CA ALA A 161 1.62 13.19 -16.40
C ALA A 161 2.50 12.49 -17.44
N LYS A 162 3.22 11.44 -17.04
CA LYS A 162 4.05 10.64 -17.96
C LYS A 162 3.21 9.93 -19.03
N TYR A 163 2.06 9.37 -18.65
CA TYR A 163 1.12 8.77 -19.58
C TYR A 163 0.64 9.81 -20.62
N GLN A 164 0.22 10.99 -20.17
CA GLN A 164 -0.26 12.05 -21.05
C GLN A 164 0.85 12.53 -22.02
N GLU A 165 2.06 12.72 -21.52
CA GLU A 165 3.20 13.13 -22.33
C GLU A 165 3.51 12.10 -23.44
N ALA A 166 3.53 10.80 -23.09
CA ALA A 166 3.78 9.73 -24.05
C ALA A 166 2.69 9.65 -25.13
N LYS A 167 1.40 9.80 -24.73
CA LYS A 167 0.27 9.85 -25.68
C LYS A 167 0.36 11.06 -26.63
N GLN A 168 0.71 12.25 -26.11
CA GLN A 168 0.88 13.46 -26.93
C GLN A 168 2.02 13.31 -27.96
N LYS A 169 3.07 12.57 -27.60
CA LYS A 169 4.19 12.25 -28.51
C LYS A 169 3.90 11.10 -29.48
N GLY A 170 2.71 10.51 -29.44
CA GLY A 170 2.34 9.36 -30.26
C GLY A 170 3.14 8.08 -29.96
N GLN A 171 3.71 7.97 -28.76
CA GLN A 171 4.45 6.79 -28.34
C GLN A 171 3.51 5.64 -27.98
N SER A 172 3.97 4.40 -28.17
CA SER A 172 3.29 3.24 -27.59
C SER A 172 3.37 3.34 -26.06
N VAL A 173 2.24 3.16 -25.40
CA VAL A 173 2.14 3.21 -23.94
C VAL A 173 1.65 1.88 -23.41
N PRO A 174 2.13 1.42 -22.25
CA PRO A 174 1.52 0.30 -21.58
C PRO A 174 0.09 0.65 -21.14
N GLN A 175 -0.77 -0.36 -21.06
CA GLN A 175 -2.06 -0.20 -20.38
C GLN A 175 -1.81 0.02 -18.88
N VAL A 176 -2.22 1.18 -18.37
CA VAL A 176 -2.00 1.56 -16.96
C VAL A 176 -3.25 1.32 -16.15
N THR A 177 -3.12 0.58 -15.06
CA THR A 177 -4.16 0.40 -14.06
C THR A 177 -3.63 0.85 -12.69
N VAL A 178 -4.23 1.88 -12.12
CA VAL A 178 -3.95 2.34 -10.77
C VAL A 178 -4.97 1.75 -9.82
N VAL A 179 -4.50 1.16 -8.73
CA VAL A 179 -5.38 0.59 -7.70
C VAL A 179 -5.21 1.34 -6.39
N ARG A 180 -6.31 1.76 -5.78
CA ARG A 180 -6.37 2.45 -4.48
C ARG A 180 -7.03 1.53 -3.46
N PRO A 181 -6.28 0.63 -2.82
CA PRO A 181 -6.86 -0.32 -1.90
C PRO A 181 -7.30 0.32 -0.59
N ALA A 182 -8.38 -0.20 -0.02
CA ALA A 182 -8.70 -0.10 1.40
C ALA A 182 -7.62 -0.83 2.23
N ALA A 183 -7.80 -0.93 3.54
CA ALA A 183 -6.85 -1.67 4.37
C ALA A 183 -6.86 -3.17 4.00
N ILE A 184 -5.79 -3.64 3.38
CA ILE A 184 -5.65 -5.06 3.01
C ILE A 184 -5.46 -5.87 4.29
N THR A 185 -6.23 -6.93 4.45
CA THR A 185 -6.21 -7.81 5.62
C THR A 185 -6.42 -9.27 5.23
N GLY A 186 -5.86 -10.19 6.02
CA GLY A 186 -6.01 -11.62 5.80
C GLY A 186 -5.03 -12.42 6.65
N PRO A 187 -5.13 -13.76 6.65
CA PRO A 187 -4.30 -14.64 7.47
C PRO A 187 -2.80 -14.58 7.12
N ARG A 188 -2.44 -14.24 5.87
CA ARG A 188 -1.04 -14.08 5.44
C ARG A 188 -0.40 -12.80 5.98
N GLY A 189 -1.19 -11.86 6.47
CA GLY A 189 -0.70 -10.65 7.14
C GLY A 189 0.24 -10.93 8.32
N ARG A 190 0.23 -12.14 8.88
CA ARG A 190 1.20 -12.59 9.89
C ARG A 190 2.65 -12.60 9.38
N TYR A 191 2.85 -12.74 8.07
CA TYR A 191 4.17 -12.69 7.43
C TYR A 191 4.64 -11.27 7.15
N MET A 192 3.79 -10.27 7.39
CA MET A 192 4.21 -8.88 7.25
C MET A 192 5.36 -8.56 8.19
N ARG A 193 6.47 -8.14 7.63
CA ARG A 193 7.61 -7.59 8.38
C ARG A 193 7.23 -6.32 9.13
N ILE A 194 6.17 -5.65 8.69
CA ILE A 194 5.64 -4.40 9.26
C ILE A 194 4.36 -4.71 10.04
N ARG A 195 4.43 -4.60 11.35
CA ARG A 195 3.25 -4.68 12.21
C ARG A 195 2.61 -3.32 12.31
N PHE A 196 1.32 -3.21 11.99
CA PHE A 196 0.58 -1.97 12.07
C PHE A 196 -0.07 -1.76 13.44
N GLY A 197 -0.13 -0.48 13.84
CA GLY A 197 -0.81 -0.02 15.04
C GLY A 197 0.04 -0.03 16.31
N LEU A 198 -0.40 0.80 17.26
CA LEU A 198 0.26 1.00 18.54
C LEU A 198 0.40 -0.32 19.32
N GLN A 199 -0.62 -1.18 19.27
CA GLN A 199 -0.63 -2.47 19.96
C GLN A 199 0.45 -3.42 19.44
N SER A 200 0.65 -3.49 18.12
CA SER A 200 1.69 -4.33 17.51
C SER A 200 3.11 -3.83 17.83
N ALA A 201 3.29 -2.50 17.90
CA ALA A 201 4.58 -1.91 18.25
C ALA A 201 4.94 -2.14 19.73
N LEU A 202 3.95 -2.15 20.62
CA LEU A 202 4.16 -2.27 22.05
C LEU A 202 4.37 -3.72 22.53
N GLN A 203 3.76 -4.71 21.86
CA GLN A 203 3.90 -6.13 22.24
C GLN A 203 5.31 -6.72 22.05
N GLY A 204 6.14 -6.12 21.20
CA GLY A 204 7.48 -6.63 20.88
C GLY A 204 8.65 -6.02 21.68
N ASN A 205 8.47 -4.83 22.28
CA ASN A 205 9.60 -4.02 22.73
C ASN A 205 9.67 -3.71 24.24
N LEU A 206 8.70 -4.16 25.04
CA LEU A 206 8.64 -3.82 26.47
C LEU A 206 8.68 -5.08 27.33
N LYS A 207 9.88 -5.43 27.81
CA LYS A 207 10.09 -6.49 28.82
C LYS A 207 10.16 -5.86 30.21
N GLY A 208 9.06 -6.01 31.00
CA GLY A 208 9.02 -5.71 32.43
C GLY A 208 8.86 -4.22 32.83
N GLY A 209 8.37 -3.96 34.04
CA GLY A 209 8.29 -2.64 34.67
C GLY A 209 6.92 -1.95 34.62
N ILE A 210 6.85 -0.76 35.24
CA ILE A 210 5.62 0.08 35.31
C ILE A 210 5.09 0.42 33.93
N VAL A 211 5.97 0.69 32.97
CA VAL A 211 5.62 1.00 31.59
C VAL A 211 4.86 -0.16 30.94
N ASN A 212 5.30 -1.39 31.19
CA ASN A 212 4.60 -2.58 30.66
C ASN A 212 3.19 -2.71 31.24
N ARG A 213 2.97 -2.39 32.53
CA ARG A 213 1.64 -2.42 33.16
C ARG A 213 0.71 -1.34 32.56
N ILE A 214 1.22 -0.12 32.35
CA ILE A 214 0.46 0.96 31.70
C ILE A 214 0.08 0.57 30.26
N VAL A 215 1.01 0.01 29.53
CA VAL A 215 0.78 -0.44 28.15
C VAL A 215 -0.23 -1.59 28.12
N THR A 216 -0.11 -2.58 29.00
CA THR A 216 -1.08 -3.67 29.12
C THR A 216 -2.48 -3.15 29.44
N LEU A 217 -2.60 -2.18 30.34
CA LEU A 217 -3.87 -1.52 30.65
C LEU A 217 -4.44 -0.77 29.44
N LEU A 218 -3.63 0.01 28.74
CA LEU A 218 -4.05 0.74 27.54
C LEU A 218 -4.42 -0.21 26.40
N THR A 219 -3.72 -1.32 26.27
CA THR A 219 -4.04 -2.35 25.24
C THR A 219 -5.23 -3.22 25.60
N SER A 220 -5.77 -3.13 26.83
CA SER A 220 -7.03 -3.77 27.22
C SER A 220 -8.25 -3.11 26.62
N PHE A 221 -8.09 -1.93 26.03
CA PHE A 221 -9.14 -1.17 25.36
C PHE A 221 -8.76 -0.89 23.92
N VAL A 222 -9.75 -0.58 23.10
CA VAL A 222 -9.59 -0.02 21.75
C VAL A 222 -9.83 1.49 21.87
N PRO A 223 -8.77 2.32 21.93
CA PRO A 223 -8.95 3.76 21.93
C PRO A 223 -9.45 4.21 20.56
N ALA A 224 -10.61 4.81 20.49
CA ALA A 224 -11.20 5.27 19.25
C ALA A 224 -11.96 6.59 19.43
N THR A 225 -11.92 7.42 18.40
CA THR A 225 -12.75 8.61 18.31
C THR A 225 -14.14 8.25 17.76
N LYS A 226 -15.11 9.16 17.90
CA LYS A 226 -16.44 8.98 17.29
C LYS A 226 -16.41 8.90 15.75
N GLY A 227 -15.36 9.43 15.12
CA GLY A 227 -15.16 9.41 13.66
C GLY A 227 -14.39 8.18 13.15
N TRP A 228 -13.98 7.28 14.04
CA TRP A 228 -13.20 6.12 13.61
C TRP A 228 -14.07 5.12 12.87
N VAL A 229 -13.68 4.86 11.65
CA VAL A 229 -14.28 3.86 10.75
C VAL A 229 -13.22 3.35 9.79
N ARG A 230 -13.32 2.10 9.35
CA ARG A 230 -12.39 1.48 8.40
C ARG A 230 -13.14 0.62 7.41
N GLN A 231 -12.64 0.62 6.18
CA GLN A 231 -12.96 -0.40 5.18
C GLN A 231 -11.76 -1.35 5.07
N PHE A 232 -12.06 -2.62 4.95
CA PHE A 232 -11.08 -3.67 4.76
C PHE A 232 -11.37 -4.42 3.47
N ILE A 233 -10.32 -4.85 2.78
CA ILE A 233 -10.43 -5.80 1.67
C ILE A 233 -9.62 -7.05 2.01
N HIS A 234 -10.16 -8.21 1.66
CA HIS A 234 -9.45 -9.46 1.87
C HIS A 234 -8.25 -9.58 0.92
N GLU A 235 -7.18 -10.16 1.39
CA GLU A 235 -5.97 -10.34 0.59
C GLU A 235 -6.19 -11.20 -0.67
N ASP A 236 -7.11 -12.17 -0.63
CA ASP A 236 -7.46 -12.98 -1.79
C ASP A 236 -8.21 -12.14 -2.83
N ASP A 237 -9.12 -11.27 -2.42
CA ASP A 237 -9.82 -10.36 -3.37
C ASP A 237 -8.81 -9.46 -4.09
N VAL A 238 -7.77 -8.98 -3.38
CA VAL A 238 -6.70 -8.20 -4.01
C VAL A 238 -5.95 -9.03 -5.04
N ASN A 239 -5.62 -10.28 -4.72
CA ASN A 239 -4.99 -11.20 -5.68
C ASN A 239 -5.86 -11.39 -6.92
N ASP A 240 -7.14 -11.71 -6.74
CA ASP A 240 -8.07 -11.98 -7.84
C ASP A 240 -8.24 -10.76 -8.76
N ILE A 241 -8.34 -9.57 -8.17
CA ILE A 241 -8.43 -8.30 -8.91
C ILE A 241 -7.15 -8.08 -9.74
N VAL A 242 -5.97 -8.25 -9.14
CA VAL A 242 -4.70 -8.07 -9.85
C VAL A 242 -4.51 -9.12 -10.93
N MET A 243 -4.91 -10.37 -10.67
CA MET A 243 -4.92 -11.44 -11.67
C MET A 243 -5.79 -11.07 -12.86
N LYS A 244 -7.00 -10.57 -12.62
CA LYS A 244 -7.91 -10.11 -13.66
C LYS A 244 -7.25 -9.01 -14.51
N PHE A 245 -6.70 -7.96 -13.89
CA PHE A 245 -6.02 -6.89 -14.62
C PHE A 245 -4.77 -7.35 -15.39
N THR A 246 -4.09 -8.39 -14.89
CA THR A 246 -2.90 -8.95 -15.55
C THR A 246 -3.26 -9.77 -16.79
N PHE A 247 -4.29 -10.62 -16.72
CA PHE A 247 -4.56 -11.62 -17.76
C PHE A 247 -5.67 -11.23 -18.73
N GLU A 248 -6.65 -10.44 -18.30
CA GLU A 248 -7.76 -10.05 -19.17
C GLU A 248 -7.43 -8.80 -20.00
N ALA A 249 -8.02 -8.74 -21.20
CA ALA A 249 -7.99 -7.52 -22.01
C ALA A 249 -8.95 -6.49 -21.41
N MET A 250 -8.44 -5.30 -21.14
CA MET A 250 -9.22 -4.22 -20.55
C MET A 250 -9.54 -3.15 -21.60
N PRO A 251 -10.75 -2.54 -21.56
CA PRO A 251 -11.19 -1.59 -22.59
C PRO A 251 -10.65 -0.16 -22.40
N TRP A 252 -9.56 0.02 -21.66
CA TRP A 252 -8.94 1.32 -21.39
C TRP A 252 -7.42 1.30 -21.55
N ASP A 253 -6.84 2.45 -21.81
CA ASP A 253 -5.40 2.65 -21.80
C ASP A 253 -4.89 3.09 -20.43
N TYR A 254 -5.69 3.89 -19.71
CA TYR A 254 -5.41 4.33 -18.34
C TYR A 254 -6.69 4.33 -17.50
N ASN A 255 -6.68 3.70 -16.36
CA ASN A 255 -7.82 3.73 -15.44
C ASN A 255 -7.39 3.61 -13.97
N VAL A 256 -8.25 4.10 -13.07
CA VAL A 256 -8.06 4.08 -11.62
C VAL A 256 -9.24 3.35 -11.00
N PHE A 257 -8.96 2.51 -9.99
CA PHE A 257 -9.98 1.76 -9.25
C PHE A 257 -9.77 1.84 -7.75
N ASN A 258 -10.82 2.18 -7.02
CA ASN A 258 -10.90 1.95 -5.60
C ASN A 258 -11.11 0.47 -5.34
N ILE A 259 -10.15 -0.17 -4.67
CA ILE A 259 -10.25 -1.58 -4.31
C ILE A 259 -10.82 -1.67 -2.89
N VAL A 260 -12.12 -1.83 -2.81
CA VAL A 260 -12.88 -1.94 -1.58
C VAL A 260 -14.13 -2.78 -1.83
N PRO A 261 -14.52 -3.68 -0.91
CA PRO A 261 -15.76 -4.44 -1.07
C PRO A 261 -16.97 -3.52 -0.95
N VAL A 262 -18.04 -3.87 -1.68
CA VAL A 262 -19.36 -3.25 -1.52
C VAL A 262 -20.01 -3.86 -0.27
N SER A 263 -19.52 -3.49 0.91
CA SER A 263 -20.01 -3.98 2.20
C SER A 263 -19.98 -2.87 3.24
N GLU A 264 -20.66 -3.10 4.36
CA GLU A 264 -20.66 -2.17 5.48
C GLU A 264 -19.24 -1.94 6.02
N PRO A 265 -18.86 -0.70 6.31
CA PRO A 265 -17.58 -0.42 6.93
C PRO A 265 -17.55 -0.87 8.40
N VAL A 266 -16.37 -1.13 8.91
CA VAL A 266 -16.14 -1.56 10.29
C VAL A 266 -15.99 -0.34 11.20
N PHE A 267 -16.86 -0.25 12.21
CA PHE A 267 -16.79 0.79 13.25
C PHE A 267 -15.99 0.34 14.49
N ALA A 268 -15.65 1.30 15.34
CA ALA A 268 -14.87 1.00 16.56
C ALA A 268 -15.52 -0.04 17.49
N PRO A 269 -16.85 -0.06 17.72
CA PRO A 269 -17.49 -1.10 18.50
C PRO A 269 -17.35 -2.50 17.90
N ASP A 270 -17.45 -2.62 16.57
CA ASP A 270 -17.33 -3.90 15.87
C ASP A 270 -15.93 -4.47 16.03
N MET A 271 -14.91 -3.59 15.81
CA MET A 271 -13.52 -3.94 16.02
C MET A 271 -13.25 -4.36 17.48
N ALA A 272 -13.77 -3.63 18.44
CA ALA A 272 -13.56 -3.94 19.86
C ALA A 272 -14.20 -5.28 20.23
N THR A 273 -15.42 -5.54 19.76
CA THR A 273 -16.13 -6.82 19.95
C THR A 273 -15.35 -7.99 19.34
N ALA A 274 -14.87 -7.84 18.11
CA ALA A 274 -14.10 -8.87 17.40
C ALA A 274 -12.81 -9.29 18.13
N VAL A 275 -12.19 -8.37 18.90
CA VAL A 275 -10.97 -8.65 19.68
C VAL A 275 -11.25 -8.85 21.18
N GLY A 276 -12.50 -8.99 21.60
CA GLY A 276 -12.90 -9.20 23.00
C GLY A 276 -12.56 -8.03 23.93
N LYS A 277 -12.54 -6.79 23.44
CA LYS A 277 -12.19 -5.59 24.18
C LYS A 277 -13.33 -4.58 24.20
N LYS A 278 -13.19 -3.54 25.04
CA LYS A 278 -14.12 -2.41 25.09
C LYS A 278 -13.53 -1.20 24.40
N VAL A 279 -14.38 -0.37 23.79
CA VAL A 279 -13.96 0.92 23.26
C VAL A 279 -13.66 1.88 24.39
N LEU A 280 -12.49 2.52 24.32
CA LEU A 280 -12.14 3.68 25.13
C LEU A 280 -12.37 4.94 24.26
N PRO A 281 -13.45 5.71 24.50
CA PRO A 281 -13.72 6.89 23.70
C PRO A 281 -12.66 7.97 23.97
N ILE A 282 -12.01 8.42 22.90
CA ILE A 282 -11.03 9.51 22.96
C ILE A 282 -11.45 10.65 22.05
N GLN A 283 -10.95 11.85 22.33
CA GLN A 283 -11.13 13.00 21.47
C GLN A 283 -10.01 13.12 20.43
N PRO A 284 -10.24 13.70 19.24
CA PRO A 284 -9.22 13.85 18.20
C PRO A 284 -7.93 14.53 18.67
N TRP A 285 -8.01 15.51 19.58
CA TRP A 285 -6.83 16.16 20.14
C TRP A 285 -5.98 15.21 21.00
N MET A 286 -6.61 14.25 21.70
CA MET A 286 -5.89 13.23 22.49
C MET A 286 -5.11 12.30 21.55
N ALA A 287 -5.73 11.87 20.45
CA ALA A 287 -5.04 11.09 19.41
C ALA A 287 -3.85 11.87 18.85
N ARG A 288 -4.04 13.16 18.51
CA ARG A 288 -2.96 14.04 18.00
C ARG A 288 -1.81 14.14 19.00
N PHE A 289 -2.10 14.39 20.28
CA PHE A 289 -1.07 14.48 21.32
C PHE A 289 -0.33 13.15 21.51
N ALA A 290 -1.05 12.03 21.58
CA ALA A 290 -0.44 10.70 21.75
C ALA A 290 0.48 10.36 20.57
N PHE A 291 0.05 10.63 19.34
CA PHE A 291 0.88 10.39 18.14
C PHE A 291 2.14 11.24 18.16
N TRP A 292 2.03 12.54 18.44
CA TRP A 292 3.17 13.44 18.58
C TRP A 292 4.13 12.97 19.69
N PHE A 293 3.60 12.67 20.87
CA PHE A 293 4.38 12.26 22.04
C PHE A 293 5.17 10.98 21.78
N PHE A 294 4.51 9.92 21.34
CA PHE A 294 5.19 8.65 21.07
C PHE A 294 6.19 8.76 19.92
N TRP A 295 5.88 9.53 18.88
CA TRP A 295 6.79 9.75 17.77
C TRP A 295 8.12 10.36 18.21
N HIS A 296 8.06 11.43 18.95
CA HIS A 296 9.27 12.16 19.35
C HIS A 296 10.03 11.46 20.48
N THR A 297 9.35 10.93 21.51
CA THR A 297 9.99 10.25 22.62
C THR A 297 10.66 8.94 22.21
N THR A 298 10.09 8.24 21.23
CA THR A 298 10.65 6.97 20.73
C THR A 298 11.49 7.12 19.46
N ARG A 299 11.65 8.35 18.95
CA ARG A 299 12.34 8.63 17.68
C ARG A 299 11.83 7.76 16.54
N GLY A 300 10.50 7.66 16.40
CA GLY A 300 9.84 6.89 15.35
C GLY A 300 9.83 5.37 15.54
N ARG A 301 10.38 4.82 16.64
CA ARG A 301 10.31 3.37 16.92
C ARG A 301 8.85 2.90 17.09
N ILE A 302 8.00 3.73 17.68
CA ILE A 302 6.56 3.57 17.64
C ILE A 302 6.05 4.36 16.44
N PRO A 303 5.44 3.71 15.43
CA PRO A 303 5.10 4.33 14.14
C PRO A 303 3.84 5.21 14.25
N THR A 304 3.93 6.27 15.03
CA THR A 304 2.88 7.26 15.26
C THR A 304 3.25 8.60 14.62
N CYS A 305 3.59 8.59 13.33
CA CYS A 305 3.88 9.82 12.59
C CYS A 305 2.82 10.89 12.93
N PRO A 306 3.22 12.11 13.35
CA PRO A 306 2.30 13.12 13.88
C PRO A 306 1.13 13.47 12.97
N SER A 307 1.29 13.37 11.68
CA SER A 307 0.24 13.67 10.69
C SER A 307 -0.78 12.53 10.52
N SER A 308 -0.45 11.30 10.88
CA SER A 308 -1.33 10.13 10.67
C SER A 308 -2.50 10.03 11.66
N TRP A 309 -2.52 10.83 12.75
CA TRP A 309 -3.59 10.82 13.75
C TRP A 309 -4.98 11.09 13.15
N ARG A 310 -5.07 11.82 12.04
CA ARG A 310 -6.33 12.13 11.36
C ARG A 310 -7.03 10.86 10.89
N PHE A 311 -6.28 9.88 10.38
CA PHE A 311 -6.81 8.58 9.96
C PHE A 311 -7.36 7.74 11.12
N TYR A 312 -7.00 8.09 12.35
CA TYR A 312 -7.54 7.49 13.58
C TYR A 312 -8.67 8.32 14.19
N SER A 313 -9.03 9.44 13.58
CA SER A 313 -9.96 10.41 14.14
C SER A 313 -11.14 10.74 13.25
N TYR A 314 -11.00 10.63 11.94
CA TYR A 314 -12.02 11.06 10.98
C TYR A 314 -12.33 9.96 9.98
N PRO A 315 -13.57 9.91 9.46
CA PRO A 315 -13.96 8.92 8.48
C PRO A 315 -13.21 9.13 7.15
N LEU A 316 -12.90 8.01 6.50
CA LEU A 316 -12.43 7.96 5.14
C LEU A 316 -13.00 6.69 4.53
N LEU A 317 -13.98 6.85 3.64
CA LEU A 317 -14.70 5.77 3.02
C LEU A 317 -14.68 5.94 1.50
N MET A 318 -14.52 4.84 0.77
CA MET A 318 -14.49 4.82 -0.69
C MET A 318 -15.67 4.04 -1.26
N SER A 319 -16.09 4.43 -2.46
CA SER A 319 -17.01 3.63 -3.27
C SER A 319 -16.23 2.53 -4.00
N GLY A 320 -16.73 1.29 -3.95
CA GLY A 320 -16.24 0.15 -4.75
C GLY A 320 -17.10 -0.11 -5.99
N GLU A 321 -18.06 0.74 -6.30
CA GLU A 321 -19.04 0.48 -7.36
C GLU A 321 -18.42 0.39 -8.76
N LYS A 322 -17.36 1.15 -9.03
CA LYS A 322 -16.68 1.13 -10.32
C LYS A 322 -16.02 -0.22 -10.60
N LEU A 323 -15.42 -0.81 -9.58
CA LEU A 323 -14.78 -2.12 -9.68
C LEU A 323 -15.81 -3.26 -9.80
N ALA A 324 -17.00 -3.09 -9.23
CA ALA A 324 -18.06 -4.10 -9.25
C ALA A 324 -18.81 -4.18 -10.60
N LYS A 325 -18.66 -3.21 -11.47
CA LYS A 325 -19.22 -3.15 -12.84
C LYS A 325 -18.32 -3.83 -13.86
#